data_4703c71eb2f23afc18a428a98753a418
#
_entry.id   4703c71eb2f23afc18a428a98753a418
#
_cell.length_a   1.000
_cell.length_b   1.000
_cell.length_c   1.000
_cell.angle_alpha   90.00
_cell.angle_beta   90.00
_cell.angle_gamma   90.00
#
_symmetry.space_group_name_H-M   'P 1'
#
loop_
_entity.id
_entity.type
_entity.pdbx_description
1 polymer ?
#
loop_
_entity_poly.entity_id
_entity_poly.type
_entity_poly.pdbx_seq_one_letter_code
_entity_poly.pdbx_strand_id
1 'polypeptide(L)'
;TPPMPRRVPFPPIRILFGLQGEEETPATTPLWLALLRLLLAALAVLALAHPLLHPGADLSGDGAVVVVIDDGWAAAPEWSLRQQAAMTLVERAKRRQRPVVILATAPPVGGEPIQVSGLLQAAEAEPILRAMQPKPWSTDRLAAANAVRALSLDGPATVYWLSDGIDDQMLDGQQASRGRDELAAALSALGPIHLLQQPSARRAMALLPPVLTRRGLAATVLRAGGEGPSTVEVRALGERGRVLGQARATFSINGDRAVAD
;
A
#
# COMPACT_ATOMS: atom_id res chain seq x y z
N THR A 1 -103.48 16.33 -3.66
CA THR A 1 -102.47 17.17 -4.23
C THR A 1 -101.16 16.90 -3.48
N PRO A 2 -100.12 16.38 -4.12
CA PRO A 2 -98.83 16.18 -3.49
C PRO A 2 -98.17 17.53 -3.17
N PRO A 3 -97.47 17.65 -2.02
CA PRO A 3 -96.81 18.87 -1.64
C PRO A 3 -95.59 19.13 -2.58
N MET A 4 -95.53 20.39 -3.06
CA MET A 4 -94.38 20.80 -3.89
C MET A 4 -93.07 20.77 -3.11
N PRO A 5 -92.00 20.25 -3.68
CA PRO A 5 -90.72 20.21 -2.98
C PRO A 5 -90.17 21.63 -2.83
N ARG A 6 -89.95 22.01 -1.57
CA ARG A 6 -89.34 23.27 -1.19
C ARG A 6 -87.82 23.13 -1.31
N ARG A 7 -87.22 23.88 -2.20
CA ARG A 7 -85.77 24.00 -2.32
C ARG A 7 -85.23 24.77 -1.14
N VAL A 8 -84.52 24.06 -0.28
CA VAL A 8 -83.77 24.65 0.86
C VAL A 8 -82.32 24.86 0.39
N PRO A 9 -81.83 26.11 0.34
CA PRO A 9 -80.43 26.32 0.02
C PRO A 9 -79.56 25.70 1.13
N PHE A 10 -78.61 24.85 0.75
CA PHE A 10 -77.72 24.20 1.65
C PHE A 10 -76.49 25.10 1.95
N PRO A 11 -76.43 25.77 3.11
CA PRO A 11 -75.44 26.77 3.43
C PRO A 11 -73.96 26.28 3.34
N PRO A 12 -73.63 24.99 3.59
CA PRO A 12 -72.24 24.54 3.58
C PRO A 12 -71.56 24.59 2.22
N ILE A 13 -72.27 24.59 1.10
CA ILE A 13 -71.72 24.68 -0.25
C ILE A 13 -70.93 25.97 -0.46
N ARG A 14 -71.28 27.02 0.23
CA ARG A 14 -70.60 28.32 0.14
C ARG A 14 -69.23 28.37 0.77
N ILE A 15 -68.97 27.46 1.69
CA ILE A 15 -67.67 27.30 2.35
C ILE A 15 -66.70 26.51 1.45
N LEU A 16 -67.22 25.61 0.61
CA LEU A 16 -66.40 24.86 -0.37
C LEU A 16 -65.96 25.69 -1.56
N PHE A 17 -66.65 26.74 -1.94
CA PHE A 17 -66.25 27.65 -3.01
C PHE A 17 -65.15 28.63 -2.61
N GLY A 18 -64.81 28.74 -1.30
CA GLY A 18 -63.69 29.56 -0.81
C GLY A 18 -62.37 28.79 -0.62
N LEU A 19 -62.39 27.46 -0.74
CA LEU A 19 -61.22 26.61 -0.76
C LEU A 19 -60.75 26.45 -2.21
N GLN A 20 -60.33 27.52 -2.82
CA GLN A 20 -59.31 27.41 -3.86
C GLN A 20 -58.07 26.98 -3.12
N GLY A 21 -57.71 25.68 -3.26
CA GLY A 21 -56.35 25.26 -2.98
C GLY A 21 -55.45 26.17 -3.83
N GLU A 22 -54.76 27.11 -3.19
CA GLU A 22 -53.55 27.61 -3.77
C GLU A 22 -52.69 26.38 -3.99
N GLU A 23 -52.78 25.75 -5.18
CA GLU A 23 -51.68 24.99 -5.69
C GLU A 23 -50.53 25.98 -5.78
N GLU A 24 -49.72 26.01 -4.67
CA GLU A 24 -48.40 26.57 -4.77
C GLU A 24 -47.67 25.74 -5.83
N THR A 25 -47.73 26.23 -7.05
CA THR A 25 -46.86 25.80 -8.11
C THR A 25 -45.48 25.91 -7.52
N PRO A 26 -44.73 24.78 -7.40
CA PRO A 26 -43.39 24.83 -6.80
C PRO A 26 -42.61 25.92 -7.55
N ALA A 27 -42.32 26.97 -6.82
CA ALA A 27 -41.56 28.09 -7.35
C ALA A 27 -40.33 27.50 -8.04
N THR A 28 -40.14 27.82 -9.31
CA THR A 28 -39.03 27.40 -10.12
C THR A 28 -37.78 27.57 -9.29
N THR A 29 -37.14 26.45 -8.92
CA THR A 29 -35.96 26.49 -8.05
C THR A 29 -34.97 27.46 -8.66
N PRO A 30 -34.60 28.55 -7.98
CA PRO A 30 -33.73 29.53 -8.59
C PRO A 30 -32.41 28.85 -8.98
N LEU A 31 -31.92 29.12 -10.17
CA LEU A 31 -30.74 28.47 -10.77
C LEU A 31 -29.52 28.45 -9.83
N TRP A 32 -29.36 29.52 -9.05
CA TRP A 32 -28.25 29.58 -8.07
C TRP A 32 -28.37 28.49 -6.97
N LEU A 33 -29.60 28.13 -6.55
CA LEU A 33 -29.84 27.09 -5.55
C LEU A 33 -29.58 25.68 -6.14
N ALA A 34 -29.94 25.48 -7.40
CA ALA A 34 -29.61 24.26 -8.14
C ALA A 34 -28.08 24.09 -8.29
N LEU A 35 -27.38 25.17 -8.64
CA LEU A 35 -25.91 25.19 -8.71
C LEU A 35 -25.26 24.96 -7.37
N LEU A 36 -25.80 25.56 -6.29
CA LEU A 36 -25.26 25.32 -4.93
C LEU A 36 -25.42 23.85 -4.51
N ARG A 37 -26.56 23.22 -4.80
CA ARG A 37 -26.78 21.79 -4.52
C ARG A 37 -25.82 20.92 -5.34
N LEU A 38 -25.61 21.23 -6.59
CA LEU A 38 -24.65 20.52 -7.45
C LEU A 38 -23.21 20.67 -6.93
N LEU A 39 -22.84 21.88 -6.52
CA LEU A 39 -21.53 22.14 -5.93
C LEU A 39 -21.31 21.35 -4.62
N LEU A 40 -22.30 21.36 -3.73
CA LEU A 40 -22.24 20.58 -2.48
C LEU A 40 -22.15 19.06 -2.76
N ALA A 41 -22.94 18.58 -3.72
CA ALA A 41 -22.86 17.17 -4.12
C ALA A 41 -21.47 16.83 -4.72
N ALA A 42 -20.94 17.70 -5.57
CA ALA A 42 -19.59 17.52 -6.14
C ALA A 42 -18.51 17.55 -5.05
N LEU A 43 -18.59 18.47 -4.09
CA LEU A 43 -17.67 18.53 -2.94
C LEU A 43 -17.79 17.29 -2.06
N ALA A 44 -18.99 16.79 -1.81
CA ALA A 44 -19.21 15.55 -1.06
C ALA A 44 -18.59 14.35 -1.79
N VAL A 45 -18.79 14.24 -3.10
CA VAL A 45 -18.16 13.20 -3.93
C VAL A 45 -16.63 13.32 -3.89
N LEU A 46 -16.10 14.55 -4.02
CA LEU A 46 -14.65 14.78 -3.92
C LEU A 46 -14.10 14.40 -2.54
N ALA A 47 -14.82 14.73 -1.46
CA ALA A 47 -14.42 14.38 -0.10
C ALA A 47 -14.43 12.86 0.15
N LEU A 48 -15.41 12.14 -0.40
CA LEU A 48 -15.49 10.68 -0.30
C LEU A 48 -14.52 9.97 -1.26
N ALA A 49 -14.23 10.56 -2.41
CA ALA A 49 -13.34 9.97 -3.40
C ALA A 49 -11.87 9.88 -2.92
N HIS A 50 -11.53 10.52 -1.77
CA HIS A 50 -10.16 10.61 -1.24
C HIS A 50 -9.19 10.79 -2.43
N PRO A 51 -9.27 11.91 -3.18
CA PRO A 51 -8.34 12.12 -4.27
C PRO A 51 -6.95 12.09 -3.64
N LEU A 52 -6.25 11.00 -3.85
CA LEU A 52 -4.85 10.90 -3.51
C LEU A 52 -4.12 11.87 -4.45
N LEU A 53 -4.15 13.14 -4.06
CA LEU A 53 -3.20 14.11 -4.57
C LEU A 53 -1.85 13.69 -3.99
N HIS A 54 -1.36 12.56 -4.50
CA HIS A 54 0.06 12.33 -4.42
C HIS A 54 0.66 13.40 -5.35
N PRO A 55 1.39 14.38 -4.82
CA PRO A 55 2.45 14.97 -5.61
C PRO A 55 3.32 13.76 -5.92
N GLY A 56 3.02 13.11 -7.03
CA GLY A 56 3.84 12.00 -7.47
C GLY A 56 5.24 12.57 -7.44
N ALA A 57 6.15 11.91 -6.70
CA ALA A 57 7.54 12.30 -6.74
C ALA A 57 7.86 12.50 -8.21
N ASP A 58 7.93 13.75 -8.62
CA ASP A 58 8.22 14.08 -9.99
C ASP A 58 9.55 13.41 -10.25
N LEU A 59 9.64 12.63 -11.34
CA LEU A 59 10.91 12.04 -11.73
C LEU A 59 11.88 13.19 -11.91
N SER A 60 12.57 13.57 -10.84
CA SER A 60 13.52 14.67 -10.88
C SER A 60 14.69 14.30 -11.77
N GLY A 61 15.16 15.22 -12.62
CA GLY A 61 16.30 15.00 -13.52
C GLY A 61 15.96 14.25 -14.81
N ASP A 62 16.93 14.19 -15.71
CA ASP A 62 16.80 13.65 -17.08
C ASP A 62 17.52 12.29 -17.28
N GLY A 63 18.31 11.83 -16.31
CA GLY A 63 19.07 10.58 -16.37
C GLY A 63 18.23 9.32 -16.19
N ALA A 64 18.87 8.17 -16.06
CA ALA A 64 18.23 6.88 -15.86
C ALA A 64 17.37 6.84 -14.58
N VAL A 65 16.32 6.01 -14.57
CA VAL A 65 15.51 5.70 -13.41
C VAL A 65 15.93 4.33 -12.88
N VAL A 66 16.53 4.31 -11.69
CA VAL A 66 16.93 3.05 -11.03
C VAL A 66 15.83 2.61 -10.07
N VAL A 67 15.23 1.47 -10.33
CA VAL A 67 14.17 0.88 -9.50
C VAL A 67 14.78 -0.30 -8.73
N VAL A 68 14.98 -0.12 -7.45
CA VAL A 68 15.45 -1.15 -6.52
C VAL A 68 14.27 -1.75 -5.80
N ILE A 69 14.14 -3.07 -5.80
CA ILE A 69 13.00 -3.76 -5.23
C ILE A 69 13.48 -4.81 -4.24
N ASP A 70 13.08 -4.64 -2.98
CA ASP A 70 13.23 -5.72 -2.01
C ASP A 70 12.16 -6.78 -2.31
N ASP A 71 12.60 -7.94 -2.77
CA ASP A 71 11.77 -9.05 -3.23
C ASP A 71 11.99 -10.34 -2.42
N GLY A 72 12.49 -10.21 -1.19
CA GLY A 72 12.58 -11.32 -0.24
C GLY A 72 11.22 -11.66 0.39
N TRP A 73 11.20 -12.65 1.30
CA TRP A 73 9.99 -13.14 1.97
C TRP A 73 9.18 -12.04 2.66
N ALA A 74 9.86 -11.04 3.20
CA ALA A 74 9.24 -9.92 3.90
C ALA A 74 8.46 -8.97 2.99
N ALA A 75 8.71 -9.03 1.68
CA ALA A 75 7.98 -8.27 0.69
C ALA A 75 6.62 -8.90 0.32
N ALA A 76 6.40 -10.18 0.65
CA ALA A 76 5.25 -10.95 0.22
C ALA A 76 3.89 -10.39 0.67
N PRO A 77 3.68 -9.89 1.91
CA PRO A 77 2.36 -9.49 2.38
C PRO A 77 1.67 -8.42 1.52
N GLU A 78 2.41 -7.51 0.93
CA GLU A 78 1.84 -6.43 0.10
C GLU A 78 2.56 -6.32 -1.26
N TRP A 79 2.90 -7.46 -1.81
CA TRP A 79 3.63 -7.54 -3.07
C TRP A 79 2.93 -6.81 -4.22
N SER A 80 1.61 -6.94 -4.34
CA SER A 80 0.83 -6.29 -5.38
C SER A 80 0.96 -4.77 -5.37
N LEU A 81 0.95 -4.15 -4.19
CA LEU A 81 1.13 -2.69 -4.05
C LEU A 81 2.54 -2.27 -4.45
N ARG A 82 3.55 -3.04 -4.05
CA ARG A 82 4.95 -2.78 -4.42
C ARG A 82 5.16 -2.91 -5.93
N GLN A 83 4.61 -3.94 -6.53
CA GLN A 83 4.65 -4.15 -7.97
C GLN A 83 3.94 -3.02 -8.73
N GLN A 84 2.76 -2.59 -8.27
CA GLN A 84 2.04 -1.45 -8.85
C GLN A 84 2.84 -0.15 -8.74
N ALA A 85 3.49 0.09 -7.60
CA ALA A 85 4.36 1.26 -7.44
C ALA A 85 5.53 1.23 -8.43
N ALA A 86 6.22 0.09 -8.57
CA ALA A 86 7.29 -0.09 -9.54
C ALA A 86 6.80 0.12 -10.98
N MET A 87 5.66 -0.46 -11.35
CA MET A 87 5.05 -0.28 -12.67
C MET A 87 4.70 1.20 -12.95
N THR A 88 4.21 1.92 -11.93
CA THR A 88 3.91 3.35 -12.04
C THR A 88 5.18 4.17 -12.31
N LEU A 89 6.30 3.81 -11.68
CA LEU A 89 7.59 4.47 -11.92
C LEU A 89 8.07 4.23 -13.36
N VAL A 90 7.98 3.00 -13.84
CA VAL A 90 8.35 2.64 -15.23
C VAL A 90 7.48 3.35 -16.24
N GLU A 91 6.17 3.42 -16.00
CA GLU A 91 5.24 4.15 -16.89
C GLU A 91 5.55 5.67 -16.93
N ARG A 92 5.97 6.26 -15.80
CA ARG A 92 6.45 7.64 -15.76
C ARG A 92 7.77 7.82 -16.52
N ALA A 93 8.70 6.87 -16.37
CA ALA A 93 9.94 6.85 -17.13
C ALA A 93 9.68 6.77 -18.64
N LYS A 94 8.72 5.91 -19.05
CA LYS A 94 8.26 5.77 -20.43
C LYS A 94 7.76 7.11 -21.02
N ARG A 95 6.89 7.80 -20.29
CA ARG A 95 6.36 9.11 -20.74
C ARG A 95 7.45 10.16 -20.90
N ARG A 96 8.56 10.05 -20.17
CA ARG A 96 9.71 10.96 -20.24
C ARG A 96 10.86 10.41 -21.08
N GLN A 97 10.67 9.27 -21.74
CA GLN A 97 11.68 8.60 -22.57
C GLN A 97 12.99 8.33 -21.82
N ARG A 98 12.90 8.08 -20.49
CA ARG A 98 14.06 7.79 -19.65
C ARG A 98 14.33 6.29 -19.61
N PRO A 99 15.60 5.85 -19.72
CA PRO A 99 15.95 4.46 -19.52
C PRO A 99 15.73 4.03 -18.06
N VAL A 100 15.44 2.76 -17.87
CA VAL A 100 15.15 2.14 -16.58
C VAL A 100 16.19 1.09 -16.25
N VAL A 101 16.61 1.04 -15.00
CA VAL A 101 17.45 -0.02 -14.45
C VAL A 101 16.67 -0.71 -13.33
N ILE A 102 16.63 -2.03 -13.32
CA ILE A 102 15.94 -2.83 -12.29
C ILE A 102 17.00 -3.59 -11.50
N LEU A 103 16.86 -3.55 -10.17
CA LEU A 103 17.65 -4.34 -9.24
C LEU A 103 16.72 -5.04 -8.25
N ALA A 104 16.75 -6.36 -8.21
CA ALA A 104 16.17 -7.19 -7.16
C ALA A 104 17.20 -7.45 -6.07
N THR A 105 16.82 -7.33 -4.80
CA THR A 105 17.76 -7.46 -3.69
C THR A 105 17.85 -8.86 -3.09
N ALA A 106 16.92 -9.77 -3.42
CA ALA A 106 17.02 -11.16 -3.01
C ALA A 106 17.70 -12.00 -4.12
N PRO A 107 18.56 -12.95 -3.75
CA PRO A 107 19.24 -13.83 -4.70
C PRO A 107 18.28 -14.52 -5.66
N PRO A 108 18.66 -14.76 -6.94
CA PRO A 108 17.85 -15.53 -7.88
C PRO A 108 17.62 -16.98 -7.43
N VAL A 109 16.56 -17.61 -7.97
CA VAL A 109 16.19 -19.00 -7.63
C VAL A 109 17.30 -20.01 -7.94
N GLY A 110 18.11 -19.76 -8.97
CA GLY A 110 19.21 -20.63 -9.39
C GLY A 110 20.48 -20.51 -8.56
N GLY A 111 20.53 -19.62 -7.55
CA GLY A 111 21.75 -19.37 -6.78
C GLY A 111 22.79 -18.53 -7.54
N GLU A 112 22.42 -17.93 -8.66
CA GLU A 112 23.26 -16.99 -9.39
C GLU A 112 23.47 -15.70 -8.58
N PRO A 113 24.55 -14.97 -8.81
CA PRO A 113 24.77 -13.69 -8.15
C PRO A 113 23.68 -12.66 -8.52
N ILE A 114 23.36 -11.76 -7.58
CA ILE A 114 22.49 -10.64 -7.85
C ILE A 114 23.10 -9.78 -8.95
N GLN A 115 22.31 -9.48 -9.95
CA GLN A 115 22.70 -8.66 -11.10
C GLN A 115 21.74 -7.50 -11.30
N VAL A 116 22.27 -6.41 -11.83
CA VAL A 116 21.49 -5.27 -12.30
C VAL A 116 21.08 -5.54 -13.75
N SER A 117 19.86 -5.16 -14.12
CA SER A 117 19.34 -5.42 -15.47
C SER A 117 20.06 -4.71 -16.61
N GLY A 118 20.99 -3.82 -16.31
CA GLY A 118 21.49 -2.87 -17.31
C GLY A 118 20.46 -1.78 -17.64
N LEU A 119 20.75 -0.97 -18.65
CA LEU A 119 19.85 0.08 -19.14
C LEU A 119 18.79 -0.54 -20.05
N LEU A 120 17.53 -0.47 -19.65
CA LEU A 120 16.37 -0.98 -20.39
C LEU A 120 15.50 0.17 -20.88
N GLN A 121 14.87 -0.01 -22.03
CA GLN A 121 13.69 0.80 -22.36
C GLN A 121 12.53 0.44 -21.42
N ALA A 122 11.67 1.39 -21.13
CA ALA A 122 10.53 1.14 -20.22
C ALA A 122 9.64 -0.03 -20.69
N ALA A 123 9.47 -0.22 -21.99
CA ALA A 123 8.73 -1.32 -22.57
C ALA A 123 9.37 -2.71 -22.28
N GLU A 124 10.69 -2.76 -22.13
CA GLU A 124 11.43 -3.98 -21.77
C GLU A 124 11.41 -4.22 -20.25
N ALA A 125 11.36 -3.15 -19.45
CA ALA A 125 11.28 -3.21 -17.99
C ALA A 125 9.91 -3.71 -17.49
N GLU A 126 8.82 -3.35 -18.17
CA GLU A 126 7.44 -3.73 -17.78
C GLU A 126 7.23 -5.24 -17.62
N PRO A 127 7.58 -6.11 -18.61
CA PRO A 127 7.39 -7.55 -18.47
C PRO A 127 8.25 -8.16 -17.36
N ILE A 128 9.45 -7.64 -17.13
CA ILE A 128 10.34 -8.10 -16.05
C ILE A 128 9.66 -7.84 -14.70
N LEU A 129 9.20 -6.61 -14.45
CA LEU A 129 8.51 -6.25 -13.20
C LEU A 129 7.23 -7.06 -13.01
N ARG A 130 6.48 -7.31 -14.08
CA ARG A 130 5.24 -8.09 -14.01
C ARG A 130 5.48 -9.55 -13.68
N ALA A 131 6.61 -10.12 -14.13
CA ALA A 131 7.00 -11.50 -13.84
C ALA A 131 7.63 -11.68 -12.47
N MET A 132 8.12 -10.61 -11.83
CA MET A 132 8.74 -10.68 -10.51
C MET A 132 7.75 -11.14 -9.45
N GLN A 133 8.23 -11.99 -8.55
CA GLN A 133 7.49 -12.49 -7.38
C GLN A 133 8.40 -12.48 -6.15
N PRO A 134 7.82 -12.35 -4.95
CA PRO A 134 8.61 -12.41 -3.73
C PRO A 134 9.22 -13.81 -3.55
N LYS A 135 10.46 -13.83 -3.14
CA LYS A 135 11.21 -15.07 -2.91
C LYS A 135 11.08 -15.51 -1.46
N PRO A 136 11.11 -16.81 -1.15
CA PRO A 136 10.93 -17.33 0.21
C PRO A 136 12.15 -17.17 1.11
N TRP A 137 13.19 -16.50 0.68
CA TRP A 137 14.39 -16.19 1.45
C TRP A 137 14.61 -14.68 1.61
N SER A 138 15.60 -14.32 2.42
CA SER A 138 15.93 -12.93 2.73
C SER A 138 16.60 -12.23 1.56
N THR A 139 16.53 -10.90 1.59
CA THR A 139 17.35 -10.02 0.73
C THR A 139 18.82 -10.15 1.09
N ASP A 140 19.71 -9.97 0.10
CA ASP A 140 21.16 -9.80 0.29
C ASP A 140 21.54 -8.41 -0.25
N ARG A 141 21.38 -7.42 0.61
CA ARG A 141 21.65 -6.02 0.25
C ARG A 141 23.13 -5.75 0.07
N LEU A 142 24.00 -6.56 0.68
CA LEU A 142 25.45 -6.42 0.45
C LEU A 142 25.84 -6.88 -0.96
N ALA A 143 25.33 -8.01 -1.42
CA ALA A 143 25.52 -8.47 -2.79
C ALA A 143 24.89 -7.50 -3.79
N ALA A 144 23.69 -6.96 -3.49
CA ALA A 144 23.04 -5.92 -4.29
C ALA A 144 23.90 -4.64 -4.38
N ALA A 145 24.51 -4.19 -3.28
CA ALA A 145 25.43 -3.06 -3.28
C ALA A 145 26.65 -3.27 -4.21
N ASN A 146 27.21 -4.49 -4.19
CA ASN A 146 28.31 -4.84 -5.07
C ASN A 146 27.88 -4.82 -6.56
N ALA A 147 26.69 -5.31 -6.86
CA ALA A 147 26.12 -5.24 -8.21
C ALA A 147 25.91 -3.78 -8.68
N VAL A 148 25.45 -2.91 -7.78
CA VAL A 148 25.29 -1.48 -8.06
C VAL A 148 26.63 -0.80 -8.35
N ARG A 149 27.68 -1.11 -7.57
CA ARG A 149 29.04 -0.54 -7.79
C ARG A 149 29.64 -0.92 -9.13
N ALA A 150 29.23 -2.06 -9.68
CA ALA A 150 29.67 -2.49 -11.01
C ALA A 150 28.88 -1.81 -12.16
N LEU A 151 27.79 -1.09 -11.84
CA LEU A 151 26.97 -0.40 -12.82
C LEU A 151 27.63 0.93 -13.22
N SER A 152 27.81 1.13 -14.50
CA SER A 152 28.27 2.41 -15.08
C SER A 152 27.09 3.09 -15.77
N LEU A 153 26.80 4.33 -15.39
CA LEU A 153 25.78 5.18 -16.02
C LEU A 153 26.42 6.43 -16.58
N ASP A 154 25.96 6.89 -17.74
CA ASP A 154 26.48 8.08 -18.43
C ASP A 154 26.05 9.42 -17.80
N GLY A 155 25.52 9.39 -16.60
CA GLY A 155 25.07 10.58 -15.88
C GLY A 155 24.33 10.25 -14.59
N PRO A 156 23.91 11.29 -13.84
CA PRO A 156 23.20 11.08 -12.58
C PRO A 156 21.85 10.40 -12.83
N ALA A 157 21.51 9.40 -12.00
CA ALA A 157 20.24 8.70 -12.04
C ALA A 157 19.31 9.20 -10.94
N THR A 158 18.02 8.87 -11.05
CA THR A 158 17.08 9.00 -9.92
C THR A 158 16.76 7.61 -9.40
N VAL A 159 17.02 7.37 -8.14
CA VAL A 159 16.88 6.06 -7.51
C VAL A 159 15.57 5.98 -6.73
N TYR A 160 14.79 4.95 -6.99
CA TYR A 160 13.60 4.59 -6.22
C TYR A 160 13.82 3.23 -5.56
N TRP A 161 13.90 3.23 -4.24
CA TRP A 161 14.07 2.00 -3.49
C TRP A 161 12.76 1.61 -2.81
N LEU A 162 12.15 0.53 -3.31
CA LEU A 162 10.94 -0.07 -2.75
C LEU A 162 11.35 -1.07 -1.66
N SER A 163 11.54 -0.57 -0.45
CA SER A 163 12.05 -1.36 0.67
C SER A 163 10.95 -2.15 1.37
N ASP A 164 11.27 -3.34 1.84
CA ASP A 164 10.40 -4.15 2.70
C ASP A 164 10.33 -3.60 4.15
N GLY A 165 11.23 -2.67 4.50
CA GLY A 165 11.27 -2.01 5.79
C GLY A 165 11.83 -2.87 6.91
N ILE A 166 12.35 -4.06 6.59
CA ILE A 166 13.03 -4.90 7.57
C ILE A 166 14.52 -4.56 7.57
N ASP A 167 15.03 -4.29 8.74
CA ASP A 167 16.46 -4.30 8.97
C ASP A 167 16.88 -5.75 9.10
N ASP A 168 17.85 -6.15 8.29
CA ASP A 168 18.41 -7.51 8.35
C ASP A 168 18.95 -7.89 9.75
N GLN A 169 19.02 -6.95 10.69
CA GLN A 169 19.38 -7.17 12.11
C GLN A 169 18.56 -8.25 12.83
N MET A 170 17.39 -8.60 12.31
CA MET A 170 16.55 -9.62 12.94
C MET A 170 17.13 -11.04 12.81
N LEU A 171 18.04 -11.29 11.89
CA LEU A 171 18.56 -12.63 11.61
C LEU A 171 20.01 -12.83 12.07
N ASP A 172 20.90 -11.80 11.99
CA ASP A 172 22.30 -11.88 12.39
C ASP A 172 22.89 -10.47 12.71
N GLY A 173 22.55 -9.96 13.85
CA GLY A 173 22.73 -8.61 14.44
C GLY A 173 23.77 -7.61 13.94
N GLN A 174 24.88 -7.99 13.35
CA GLN A 174 25.93 -7.05 12.89
C GLN A 174 26.13 -6.98 11.37
N GLN A 175 25.85 -8.04 10.65
CA GLN A 175 26.04 -8.02 9.18
C GLN A 175 24.90 -7.32 8.44
N ALA A 176 23.78 -7.29 9.05
CA ALA A 176 22.53 -6.86 8.46
C ALA A 176 22.36 -5.35 8.32
N SER A 177 22.73 -4.57 9.35
CA SER A 177 22.76 -3.11 9.23
C SER A 177 23.77 -2.65 8.20
N ARG A 178 24.90 -3.36 8.10
CA ARG A 178 25.94 -3.07 7.12
C ARG A 178 25.45 -3.23 5.68
N GLY A 179 24.64 -4.25 5.36
CA GLY A 179 24.12 -4.47 4.02
C GLY A 179 23.24 -3.31 3.53
N ARG A 180 22.34 -2.81 4.40
CA ARG A 180 21.49 -1.66 4.08
C ARG A 180 22.30 -0.37 3.85
N ASP A 181 23.24 -0.10 4.75
CA ASP A 181 24.06 1.12 4.70
C ASP A 181 24.97 1.10 3.46
N GLU A 182 25.56 -0.05 3.15
CA GLU A 182 26.38 -0.25 1.95
C GLU A 182 25.55 -0.10 0.66
N LEU A 183 24.32 -0.64 0.63
CA LEU A 183 23.44 -0.45 -0.51
C LEU A 183 23.01 1.01 -0.64
N ALA A 184 22.63 1.66 0.46
CA ALA A 184 22.28 3.08 0.45
C ALA A 184 23.45 3.95 -0.04
N ALA A 185 24.68 3.68 0.41
CA ALA A 185 25.86 4.37 -0.04
C ALA A 185 26.12 4.16 -1.55
N ALA A 186 26.03 2.92 -2.03
CA ALA A 186 26.20 2.60 -3.44
C ALA A 186 25.13 3.29 -4.32
N LEU A 187 23.88 3.29 -3.88
CA LEU A 187 22.77 3.95 -4.59
C LEU A 187 22.91 5.47 -4.57
N SER A 188 23.34 6.07 -3.45
CA SER A 188 23.57 7.52 -3.33
C SER A 188 24.63 8.02 -4.30
N ALA A 189 25.60 7.19 -4.64
CA ALA A 189 26.62 7.51 -5.64
C ALA A 189 26.04 7.64 -7.06
N LEU A 190 24.91 7.01 -7.36
CA LEU A 190 24.22 7.13 -8.65
C LEU A 190 23.34 8.39 -8.71
N GLY A 191 22.82 8.87 -7.58
CA GLY A 191 21.98 10.06 -7.50
C GLY A 191 21.03 10.07 -6.31
N PRO A 192 20.05 10.97 -6.30
CA PRO A 192 19.09 11.09 -5.19
C PRO A 192 18.24 9.83 -5.03
N ILE A 193 18.09 9.38 -3.76
CA ILE A 193 17.32 8.20 -3.40
C ILE A 193 15.94 8.61 -2.87
N HIS A 194 14.90 8.04 -3.45
CA HIS A 194 13.54 8.08 -2.96
C HIS A 194 13.20 6.73 -2.32
N LEU A 195 13.15 6.69 -0.99
CA LEU A 195 12.80 5.48 -0.26
C LEU A 195 11.28 5.34 -0.17
N LEU A 196 10.74 4.27 -0.74
CA LEU A 196 9.34 3.89 -0.69
C LEU A 196 9.19 2.71 0.28
N GLN A 197 8.59 2.97 1.42
CA GLN A 197 8.43 1.98 2.50
C GLN A 197 6.97 1.87 2.90
N GLN A 198 6.57 0.68 3.30
CA GLN A 198 5.26 0.47 3.93
C GLN A 198 5.25 1.04 5.35
N PRO A 199 4.07 1.51 5.83
CA PRO A 199 3.91 1.81 7.24
C PRO A 199 4.34 0.63 8.12
N SER A 200 4.99 0.90 9.23
CA SER A 200 5.49 -0.11 10.18
C SER A 200 4.42 -1.12 10.61
N ALA A 201 3.16 -0.67 10.77
CA ALA A 201 2.02 -1.52 11.12
C ALA A 201 1.69 -2.62 10.09
N ARG A 202 2.16 -2.49 8.84
CA ARG A 202 1.91 -3.43 7.74
C ARG A 202 3.16 -4.23 7.32
N ARG A 203 4.26 -4.06 8.02
CA ARG A 203 5.48 -4.83 7.76
C ARG A 203 5.29 -6.29 8.14
N ALA A 204 6.05 -7.16 7.51
CA ALA A 204 6.00 -8.58 7.79
C ALA A 204 6.39 -8.88 9.25
N MET A 205 5.73 -9.88 9.82
CA MET A 205 6.10 -10.48 11.09
C MET A 205 6.67 -11.86 10.83
N ALA A 206 7.64 -12.28 11.65
CA ALA A 206 8.23 -13.60 11.58
C ALA A 206 7.87 -14.40 12.83
N LEU A 207 7.56 -15.67 12.65
CA LEU A 207 7.42 -16.63 13.72
C LEU A 207 8.70 -17.46 13.79
N LEU A 208 9.42 -17.38 14.88
CA LEU A 208 10.59 -18.23 15.11
C LEU A 208 10.16 -19.69 15.39
N PRO A 209 11.03 -20.66 15.13
CA PRO A 209 10.77 -22.05 15.50
C PRO A 209 10.37 -22.14 16.97
N PRO A 210 9.28 -22.86 17.30
CA PRO A 210 8.83 -22.98 18.68
C PRO A 210 9.83 -23.80 19.50
N VAL A 211 9.96 -23.44 20.78
CA VAL A 211 10.83 -24.11 21.73
C VAL A 211 9.97 -24.86 22.75
N LEU A 212 10.34 -26.12 23.02
CA LEU A 212 9.69 -26.91 24.07
C LEU A 212 10.12 -26.40 25.45
N THR A 213 9.17 -26.00 26.25
CA THR A 213 9.34 -25.53 27.61
C THR A 213 8.69 -26.51 28.61
N ARG A 214 8.90 -26.30 29.91
CA ARG A 214 8.22 -27.10 30.97
C ARG A 214 6.68 -26.91 30.95
N ARG A 215 6.18 -25.84 30.32
CA ARG A 215 4.74 -25.50 30.27
C ARG A 215 4.10 -25.86 28.94
N GLY A 216 4.87 -26.25 27.92
CA GLY A 216 4.41 -26.54 26.58
C GLY A 216 5.32 -25.95 25.51
N LEU A 217 4.75 -25.59 24.37
CA LEU A 217 5.47 -24.95 23.28
C LEU A 217 5.42 -23.44 23.45
N ALA A 218 6.59 -22.81 23.56
CA ALA A 218 6.73 -21.35 23.49
C ALA A 218 7.07 -20.93 22.07
N ALA A 219 6.32 -20.02 21.51
CA ALA A 219 6.54 -19.47 20.18
C ALA A 219 6.90 -17.98 20.26
N THR A 220 8.00 -17.60 19.63
CA THR A 220 8.43 -16.21 19.58
C THR A 220 8.03 -15.56 18.28
N VAL A 221 7.34 -14.44 18.37
CA VAL A 221 6.96 -13.59 17.22
C VAL A 221 7.89 -12.38 17.18
N LEU A 222 8.44 -12.10 16.01
CA LEU A 222 9.22 -10.90 15.73
C LEU A 222 8.40 -9.96 14.82
N ARG A 223 8.53 -8.67 15.02
CA ARG A 223 7.98 -7.63 14.13
C ARG A 223 9.04 -6.59 13.81
N ALA A 224 8.99 -6.01 12.62
CA ALA A 224 9.90 -4.94 12.21
C ALA A 224 9.41 -3.59 12.71
N GLY A 225 10.28 -2.87 13.44
CA GLY A 225 10.09 -1.44 13.72
C GLY A 225 9.17 -1.07 14.86
N GLY A 226 9.01 -1.90 15.87
CA GLY A 226 8.35 -1.53 17.14
C GLY A 226 6.88 -1.08 17.09
N GLU A 227 6.39 -0.63 15.95
CA GLU A 227 5.00 -0.25 15.69
C GLU A 227 4.23 -1.40 15.03
N GLY A 228 2.93 -1.47 15.28
CA GLY A 228 2.06 -2.52 14.75
C GLY A 228 1.10 -3.05 15.80
N PRO A 229 0.44 -4.17 15.57
CA PRO A 229 -0.50 -4.74 16.52
C PRO A 229 0.21 -5.05 17.85
N SER A 230 -0.36 -4.60 18.96
CA SER A 230 0.18 -4.85 20.29
C SER A 230 0.07 -6.31 20.71
N THR A 231 -0.86 -7.06 20.13
CA THR A 231 -1.12 -8.46 20.44
C THR A 231 -1.35 -9.24 19.16
N VAL A 232 -0.72 -10.39 19.07
CA VAL A 232 -0.84 -11.35 17.95
C VAL A 232 -1.26 -12.70 18.49
N GLU A 233 -2.20 -13.34 17.81
CA GLU A 233 -2.61 -14.70 18.14
C GLU A 233 -1.75 -15.71 17.37
N VAL A 234 -1.12 -16.61 18.10
CA VAL A 234 -0.35 -17.73 17.55
C VAL A 234 -1.16 -19.00 17.69
N ARG A 235 -1.32 -19.75 16.62
CA ARG A 235 -2.09 -21.00 16.57
C ARG A 235 -1.19 -22.16 16.19
N ALA A 236 -1.22 -23.22 16.96
CA ALA A 236 -0.64 -24.50 16.59
C ALA A 236 -1.66 -25.28 15.75
N LEU A 237 -1.29 -25.61 14.53
CA LEU A 237 -2.13 -26.37 13.61
C LEU A 237 -1.64 -27.82 13.52
N GLY A 238 -2.57 -28.75 13.67
CA GLY A 238 -2.34 -30.16 13.37
C GLY A 238 -2.59 -30.48 11.90
N GLU A 239 -2.57 -31.78 11.61
CA GLU A 239 -2.93 -32.29 10.31
C GLU A 239 -4.30 -31.80 9.85
N ARG A 240 -4.44 -31.45 8.58
CA ARG A 240 -5.65 -30.90 7.96
C ARG A 240 -6.12 -29.56 8.52
N GLY A 241 -5.19 -28.75 9.12
CA GLY A 241 -5.48 -27.39 9.58
C GLY A 241 -6.30 -27.30 10.87
N ARG A 242 -6.49 -28.41 11.61
CA ARG A 242 -7.17 -28.39 12.91
C ARG A 242 -6.34 -27.62 13.93
N VAL A 243 -6.93 -26.64 14.61
CA VAL A 243 -6.28 -25.91 15.69
C VAL A 243 -6.10 -26.86 16.89
N LEU A 244 -4.86 -27.10 17.28
CA LEU A 244 -4.47 -27.91 18.44
C LEU A 244 -4.32 -27.07 19.72
N GLY A 245 -3.94 -25.80 19.56
CA GLY A 245 -3.80 -24.85 20.64
C GLY A 245 -3.64 -23.44 20.08
N GLN A 246 -3.87 -22.46 20.94
CA GLN A 246 -3.70 -21.05 20.62
C GLN A 246 -3.18 -20.30 21.85
N ALA A 247 -2.32 -19.32 21.61
CA ALA A 247 -1.80 -18.44 22.64
C ALA A 247 -1.64 -17.02 22.09
N ARG A 248 -1.57 -16.03 22.98
CA ARG A 248 -1.39 -14.63 22.60
C ARG A 248 0.03 -14.19 22.89
N ALA A 249 0.69 -13.66 21.89
CA ALA A 249 1.96 -12.95 22.04
C ALA A 249 1.67 -11.45 22.17
N THR A 250 2.04 -10.84 23.28
CA THR A 250 1.85 -9.41 23.53
C THR A 250 3.18 -8.70 23.46
N PHE A 251 3.28 -7.71 22.56
CA PHE A 251 4.47 -6.88 22.43
C PHE A 251 4.49 -5.79 23.50
N SER A 252 5.65 -5.56 24.08
CA SER A 252 5.89 -4.34 24.88
C SER A 252 5.85 -3.10 23.97
N ILE A 253 5.66 -1.91 24.58
CA ILE A 253 5.69 -0.64 23.87
C ILE A 253 7.04 -0.52 23.15
N ASN A 254 7.01 -0.29 21.84
CA ASN A 254 8.19 -0.28 20.96
C ASN A 254 9.01 -1.58 20.92
N GLY A 255 8.51 -2.67 21.49
CA GLY A 255 9.15 -3.97 21.43
C GLY A 255 9.03 -4.60 20.05
N ASP A 256 10.08 -5.25 19.59
CA ASP A 256 10.16 -5.99 18.32
C ASP A 256 9.93 -7.51 18.51
N ARG A 257 9.83 -7.96 19.76
CA ARG A 257 9.73 -9.37 20.14
C ARG A 257 8.62 -9.61 21.15
N ALA A 258 7.83 -10.67 20.94
CA ALA A 258 6.83 -11.16 21.87
C ALA A 258 6.86 -12.70 21.94
N VAL A 259 6.49 -13.24 23.09
CA VAL A 259 6.45 -14.69 23.31
C VAL A 259 5.01 -15.10 23.59
N ALA A 260 4.56 -16.17 22.97
CA ALA A 260 3.31 -16.87 23.22
C ALA A 260 3.62 -18.21 23.89
N ASP A 261 3.14 -18.40 25.11
CA ASP A 261 3.31 -19.63 25.92
C ASP A 261 2.02 -20.43 26.01
#